data_12a312e9e4846a7a1be9934524026e4b
#
_entry.id   12a312e9e4846a7a1be9934524026e4b
#
_cell.length_a   1.000
_cell.length_b   1.000
_cell.length_c   1.000
_cell.angle_alpha   90.00
_cell.angle_beta   90.00
_cell.angle_gamma   90.00
#
_symmetry.space_group_name_H-M   'P 1'
#
loop_
_entity.id
_entity.type
_entity.pdbx_description
1 polymer ?
#
loop_
_entity_poly.entity_id
_entity_poly.type
_entity_poly.pdbx_seq_one_letter_code
_entity_poly.pdbx_strand_id
1 'polypeptide(L)'
;AKKLLTADELAEFKWDVNEYIKYGKDNAINHQWVKQLENASAKYHINKLEALKIRTQQAVEKAFGNELDAVDSMARKVYSNSYYHSIFEMQKGFNMGREIATIDEKALEKIITKPWASDGKNFSDRIWCSKAQLVNELHNQLTRTVLLGNKPDSAIKAISDKFNVSKSQAANLVMTEQAYFHSLATYDSFKSMGIKEYEFLATLDKKTTQMCRSMDGKHFPMSEYMPGATAPPLHPRCRSITVPYFDDEYSDLFNNGSMRAARNGDGKTYYVPADMTYRDCLLYTSPSPRD
;
A
#
# COMPACT_ATOMS: atom_id res chain seq x y z
N ALA A 1 -22.39 28.21 24.66
CA ALA A 1 -23.32 28.77 23.68
C ALA A 1 -22.81 28.55 22.27
N LYS A 2 -23.63 27.94 21.39
CA LYS A 2 -23.32 27.73 19.98
C LYS A 2 -23.33 29.09 19.26
N LYS A 3 -22.18 29.72 19.11
CA LYS A 3 -22.10 31.01 18.41
C LYS A 3 -22.33 30.77 16.91
N LEU A 4 -23.33 31.44 16.33
CA LEU A 4 -23.63 31.38 14.90
C LEU A 4 -22.51 32.09 14.09
N LEU A 5 -22.39 31.72 12.82
CA LEU A 5 -21.59 32.47 11.85
C LEU A 5 -22.24 33.83 11.60
N THR A 6 -21.45 34.86 11.41
CA THR A 6 -21.90 36.14 10.87
C THR A 6 -22.31 35.99 9.40
N ALA A 7 -22.96 36.99 8.82
CA ALA A 7 -23.36 36.95 7.41
C ALA A 7 -22.18 36.75 6.47
N ASP A 8 -21.07 37.44 6.73
CA ASP A 8 -19.86 37.34 5.92
C ASP A 8 -19.16 35.99 6.07
N GLU A 9 -19.02 35.50 7.33
CA GLU A 9 -18.49 34.16 7.61
C GLU A 9 -19.35 33.04 6.96
N LEU A 10 -20.68 33.24 6.89
CA LEU A 10 -21.57 32.28 6.24
C LEU A 10 -21.45 32.32 4.72
N ALA A 11 -21.28 33.51 4.14
CA ALA A 11 -21.06 33.67 2.70
C ALA A 11 -19.75 33.01 2.25
N GLU A 12 -18.66 33.25 2.98
CA GLU A 12 -17.36 32.61 2.75
C GLU A 12 -17.46 31.08 2.88
N PHE A 13 -18.09 30.59 3.95
CA PHE A 13 -18.30 29.16 4.15
C PHE A 13 -19.08 28.51 3.01
N LYS A 14 -20.15 29.16 2.53
CA LYS A 14 -20.94 28.63 1.41
C LYS A 14 -20.16 28.63 0.11
N TRP A 15 -19.32 29.65 -0.12
CA TRP A 15 -18.45 29.68 -1.29
C TRP A 15 -17.47 28.50 -1.27
N ASP A 16 -16.74 28.28 -0.17
CA ASP A 16 -15.81 27.16 0.00
C ASP A 16 -16.51 25.82 -0.24
N VAL A 17 -17.71 25.64 0.35
CA VAL A 17 -18.49 24.39 0.23
C VAL A 17 -18.93 24.16 -1.22
N ASN A 18 -19.37 25.19 -1.93
CA ASN A 18 -19.83 25.07 -3.32
C ASN A 18 -18.68 24.77 -4.28
N GLU A 19 -17.51 25.37 -4.08
CA GLU A 19 -16.30 25.04 -4.85
C GLU A 19 -15.91 23.57 -4.67
N TYR A 20 -16.02 23.06 -3.43
CA TYR A 20 -15.73 21.66 -3.17
C TYR A 20 -16.77 20.69 -3.73
N ILE A 21 -18.07 21.07 -3.72
CA ILE A 21 -19.13 20.29 -4.38
C ILE A 21 -18.85 20.13 -5.86
N LYS A 22 -18.41 21.23 -6.51
CA LYS A 22 -18.01 21.22 -7.91
C LYS A 22 -16.84 20.28 -8.15
N TYR A 23 -15.77 20.40 -7.35
CA TYR A 23 -14.61 19.51 -7.41
C TYR A 23 -15.02 18.03 -7.18
N GLY A 24 -15.89 17.74 -6.20
CA GLY A 24 -16.34 16.39 -5.91
C GLY A 24 -17.17 15.76 -7.02
N LYS A 25 -17.95 16.54 -7.76
CA LYS A 25 -18.71 16.08 -8.93
C LYS A 25 -17.79 15.69 -10.09
N ASP A 26 -16.75 16.49 -10.29
CA ASP A 26 -15.79 16.28 -11.40
C ASP A 26 -14.85 15.09 -11.15
N ASN A 27 -14.58 14.75 -9.88
CA ASN A 27 -13.59 13.73 -9.48
C ASN A 27 -14.20 12.46 -8.85
N ALA A 28 -15.49 12.25 -8.97
CA ALA A 28 -16.23 11.07 -8.43
C ALA A 28 -16.01 10.78 -6.93
N ILE A 29 -15.59 11.78 -6.15
CA ILE A 29 -15.30 11.62 -4.72
C ILE A 29 -16.60 11.52 -3.94
N ASN A 30 -16.74 10.45 -3.18
CA ASN A 30 -17.77 10.14 -2.18
C ASN A 30 -19.11 10.90 -2.28
N HIS A 31 -20.03 10.37 -3.08
CA HIS A 31 -21.37 10.96 -3.28
C HIS A 31 -22.14 11.26 -2.00
N GLN A 32 -21.94 10.51 -0.90
CA GLN A 32 -22.57 10.77 0.38
C GLN A 32 -22.06 12.06 1.01
N TRP A 33 -20.76 12.33 0.88
CA TRP A 33 -20.16 13.56 1.38
C TRP A 33 -20.63 14.79 0.58
N VAL A 34 -20.67 14.69 -0.74
CA VAL A 34 -21.22 15.76 -1.60
C VAL A 34 -22.64 16.10 -1.20
N LYS A 35 -23.48 15.11 -0.93
CA LYS A 35 -24.86 15.32 -0.46
C LYS A 35 -24.93 15.98 0.91
N GLN A 36 -24.01 15.67 1.83
CA GLN A 36 -23.90 16.36 3.12
C GLN A 36 -23.49 17.83 2.95
N LEU A 37 -22.58 18.12 2.02
CA LEU A 37 -22.16 19.49 1.69
C LEU A 37 -23.31 20.29 1.06
N GLU A 38 -24.07 19.71 0.13
CA GLU A 38 -25.26 20.34 -0.45
C GLU A 38 -26.27 20.72 0.63
N ASN A 39 -26.54 19.81 1.58
CA ASN A 39 -27.42 20.09 2.72
C ASN A 39 -26.86 21.19 3.62
N ALA A 40 -25.54 21.25 3.85
CA ALA A 40 -24.91 22.30 4.64
C ALA A 40 -24.96 23.66 3.93
N SER A 41 -24.74 23.69 2.62
CA SER A 41 -24.81 24.89 1.79
C SER A 41 -26.24 25.49 1.77
N ALA A 42 -27.26 24.66 1.86
CA ALA A 42 -28.67 25.11 1.88
C ALA A 42 -29.09 25.75 3.21
N LYS A 43 -28.36 25.57 4.31
CA LYS A 43 -28.70 26.12 5.62
C LYS A 43 -28.52 27.64 5.69
N TYR A 44 -29.48 28.30 6.33
CA TYR A 44 -29.44 29.76 6.62
C TYR A 44 -28.68 30.08 7.92
N HIS A 45 -28.57 29.11 8.84
CA HIS A 45 -27.91 29.28 10.13
C HIS A 45 -27.00 28.12 10.41
N ILE A 46 -25.72 28.40 10.52
CA ILE A 46 -24.65 27.41 10.85
C ILE A 46 -23.87 27.96 12.04
N ASN A 47 -23.65 27.13 13.05
CA ASN A 47 -22.79 27.53 14.16
C ASN A 47 -21.30 27.27 13.85
N LYS A 48 -20.42 28.01 14.53
CA LYS A 48 -18.96 27.95 14.29
C LYS A 48 -18.37 26.54 14.47
N LEU A 49 -18.88 25.73 15.38
CA LEU A 49 -18.44 24.35 15.56
C LEU A 49 -18.83 23.46 14.37
N GLU A 50 -20.06 23.63 13.87
CA GLU A 50 -20.56 22.88 12.72
C GLU A 50 -19.75 23.22 11.45
N ALA A 51 -19.51 24.50 11.20
CA ALA A 51 -18.69 24.96 10.09
C ALA A 51 -17.25 24.40 10.18
N LEU A 52 -16.65 24.40 11.38
CA LEU A 52 -15.31 23.86 11.59
C LEU A 52 -15.26 22.34 11.35
N LYS A 53 -16.26 21.59 11.80
CA LYS A 53 -16.37 20.15 11.53
C LYS A 53 -16.44 19.85 10.04
N ILE A 54 -17.25 20.59 9.30
CA ILE A 54 -17.41 20.43 7.86
C ILE A 54 -16.10 20.74 7.14
N ARG A 55 -15.43 21.86 7.44
CA ARG A 55 -14.12 22.22 6.84
C ARG A 55 -13.05 21.17 7.15
N THR A 56 -13.01 20.66 8.37
CA THR A 56 -12.05 19.62 8.76
C THR A 56 -12.31 18.32 8.02
N GLN A 57 -13.56 17.88 7.93
CA GLN A 57 -13.93 16.68 7.17
C GLN A 57 -13.62 16.85 5.69
N GLN A 58 -13.88 18.02 5.11
CA GLN A 58 -13.55 18.35 3.72
C GLN A 58 -12.05 18.15 3.42
N ALA A 59 -11.17 18.60 4.30
CA ALA A 59 -9.74 18.39 4.15
C ALA A 59 -9.37 16.90 4.20
N VAL A 60 -10.01 16.13 5.09
CA VAL A 60 -9.82 14.67 5.19
C VAL A 60 -10.32 13.96 3.93
N GLU A 61 -11.53 14.30 3.42
CA GLU A 61 -12.08 13.69 2.20
C GLU A 61 -11.15 13.89 1.00
N LYS A 62 -10.61 15.10 0.83
CA LYS A 62 -9.64 15.39 -0.23
C LYS A 62 -8.35 14.60 -0.08
N ALA A 63 -7.82 14.51 1.14
CA ALA A 63 -6.58 13.77 1.39
C ALA A 63 -6.73 12.27 1.08
N PHE A 64 -7.83 11.67 1.52
CA PHE A 64 -8.08 10.23 1.29
C PHE A 64 -8.50 9.93 -0.16
N GLY A 65 -9.17 10.85 -0.85
CA GLY A 65 -9.42 10.73 -2.29
C GLY A 65 -8.11 10.68 -3.09
N ASN A 66 -7.19 11.61 -2.81
CA ASN A 66 -5.86 11.62 -3.43
C ASN A 66 -5.05 10.34 -3.09
N GLU A 67 -5.18 9.81 -1.86
CA GLU A 67 -4.54 8.56 -1.46
C GLU A 67 -5.07 7.38 -2.27
N LEU A 68 -6.39 7.29 -2.46
CA LEU A 68 -7.04 6.25 -3.25
C LEU A 68 -6.54 6.24 -4.69
N ASP A 69 -6.54 7.41 -5.35
CA ASP A 69 -6.08 7.56 -6.73
C ASP A 69 -4.59 7.23 -6.87
N ALA A 70 -3.79 7.63 -5.89
CA ALA A 70 -2.35 7.33 -5.86
C ALA A 70 -2.08 5.83 -5.71
N VAL A 71 -2.83 5.13 -4.85
CA VAL A 71 -2.69 3.68 -4.65
C VAL A 71 -3.15 2.91 -5.88
N ASP A 72 -4.27 3.29 -6.50
CA ASP A 72 -4.73 2.68 -7.76
C ASP A 72 -3.71 2.84 -8.89
N SER A 73 -3.23 4.07 -9.11
CA SER A 73 -2.19 4.35 -10.10
C SER A 73 -0.89 3.58 -9.84
N MET A 74 -0.47 3.50 -8.58
CA MET A 74 0.70 2.71 -8.18
C MET A 74 0.47 1.22 -8.47
N ALA A 75 -0.68 0.66 -8.11
CA ALA A 75 -1.00 -0.74 -8.32
C ALA A 75 -0.91 -1.12 -9.81
N ARG A 76 -1.52 -0.30 -10.70
CA ARG A 76 -1.46 -0.48 -12.17
C ARG A 76 -0.02 -0.46 -12.68
N LYS A 77 0.77 0.54 -12.27
CA LYS A 77 2.17 0.69 -12.70
C LYS A 77 3.05 -0.46 -12.19
N VAL A 78 2.91 -0.83 -10.93
CA VAL A 78 3.68 -1.92 -10.33
C VAL A 78 3.36 -3.24 -11.02
N TYR A 79 2.08 -3.55 -11.20
CA TYR A 79 1.66 -4.77 -11.87
C TYR A 79 2.22 -4.84 -13.30
N SER A 80 1.95 -3.81 -14.13
CA SER A 80 2.38 -3.78 -15.52
C SER A 80 3.90 -3.85 -15.68
N ASN A 81 4.63 -3.03 -14.91
CA ASN A 81 6.09 -3.03 -14.97
C ASN A 81 6.67 -4.38 -14.51
N SER A 82 6.15 -4.95 -13.43
CA SER A 82 6.63 -6.24 -12.91
C SER A 82 6.36 -7.37 -13.88
N TYR A 83 5.17 -7.40 -14.51
CA TYR A 83 4.80 -8.41 -15.50
C TYR A 83 5.76 -8.38 -16.70
N TYR A 84 5.91 -7.23 -17.36
CA TYR A 84 6.76 -7.11 -18.53
C TYR A 84 8.26 -7.30 -18.21
N HIS A 85 8.72 -6.77 -17.07
CA HIS A 85 10.11 -6.92 -16.65
C HIS A 85 10.44 -8.39 -16.35
N SER A 86 9.57 -9.09 -15.63
CA SER A 86 9.77 -10.51 -15.33
C SER A 86 9.86 -11.37 -16.59
N ILE A 87 8.97 -11.14 -17.58
CA ILE A 87 9.03 -11.84 -18.87
C ILE A 87 10.32 -11.51 -19.61
N PHE A 88 10.68 -10.22 -19.65
CA PHE A 88 11.92 -9.80 -20.33
C PHE A 88 13.17 -10.49 -19.75
N GLU A 89 13.30 -10.50 -18.42
CA GLU A 89 14.47 -11.13 -17.76
C GLU A 89 14.49 -12.65 -17.98
N MET A 90 13.33 -13.30 -17.95
CA MET A 90 13.24 -14.73 -18.27
C MET A 90 13.63 -15.02 -19.73
N GLN A 91 13.09 -14.25 -20.69
CA GLN A 91 13.45 -14.41 -22.11
C GLN A 91 14.93 -14.20 -22.36
N LYS A 92 15.51 -13.20 -21.70
CA LYS A 92 16.94 -12.92 -21.75
C LYS A 92 17.76 -14.08 -21.16
N GLY A 93 17.35 -14.63 -20.02
CA GLY A 93 18.01 -15.77 -19.38
C GLY A 93 17.97 -17.02 -20.24
N PHE A 94 16.85 -17.30 -20.90
CA PHE A 94 16.69 -18.44 -21.81
C PHE A 94 17.22 -18.20 -23.25
N ASN A 95 17.66 -16.97 -23.54
CA ASN A 95 18.03 -16.55 -24.90
C ASN A 95 16.92 -16.84 -25.93
N MET A 96 15.65 -16.65 -25.54
CA MET A 96 14.48 -16.89 -26.36
C MET A 96 13.65 -15.61 -26.52
N GLY A 97 13.28 -15.26 -27.74
CA GLY A 97 12.31 -14.21 -28.03
C GLY A 97 10.93 -14.83 -28.25
N ARG A 98 9.95 -14.48 -27.41
CA ARG A 98 8.51 -14.77 -27.63
C ARG A 98 7.74 -13.47 -27.67
N GLU A 99 6.65 -13.47 -28.43
CA GLU A 99 5.69 -12.37 -28.35
C GLU A 99 5.13 -12.30 -26.92
N ILE A 100 5.14 -11.09 -26.37
CA ILE A 100 4.60 -10.82 -25.03
C ILE A 100 3.15 -10.41 -25.20
N ALA A 101 2.23 -11.15 -24.56
CA ALA A 101 0.84 -10.76 -24.53
C ALA A 101 0.66 -9.41 -23.82
N THR A 102 -0.10 -8.52 -24.44
CA THR A 102 -0.49 -7.25 -23.83
C THR A 102 -1.47 -7.49 -22.68
N ILE A 103 -1.30 -6.73 -21.61
CA ILE A 103 -2.20 -6.76 -20.47
C ILE A 103 -3.55 -6.18 -20.90
N ASP A 104 -4.63 -6.95 -20.69
CA ASP A 104 -5.98 -6.46 -20.89
C ASP A 104 -6.38 -5.54 -19.71
N GLU A 105 -6.75 -4.30 -20.01
CA GLU A 105 -7.15 -3.30 -19.02
C GLU A 105 -8.35 -3.75 -18.16
N LYS A 106 -9.31 -4.48 -18.74
CA LYS A 106 -10.46 -5.00 -17.99
C LYS A 106 -10.07 -6.13 -17.03
N ALA A 107 -9.09 -6.94 -17.43
CA ALA A 107 -8.54 -7.98 -16.57
C ALA A 107 -7.73 -7.33 -15.44
N LEU A 108 -6.94 -6.29 -15.73
CA LEU A 108 -6.19 -5.52 -14.74
C LEU A 108 -7.11 -4.87 -13.71
N GLU A 109 -8.22 -4.26 -14.14
CA GLU A 109 -9.22 -3.67 -13.24
C GLU A 109 -9.78 -4.71 -12.26
N LYS A 110 -10.12 -5.90 -12.73
CA LYS A 110 -10.60 -6.99 -11.87
C LYS A 110 -9.54 -7.45 -10.85
N ILE A 111 -8.29 -7.47 -11.28
CA ILE A 111 -7.16 -7.84 -10.41
C ILE A 111 -6.99 -6.80 -9.29
N ILE A 112 -7.01 -5.52 -9.64
CA ILE A 112 -6.75 -4.41 -8.70
C ILE A 112 -7.88 -4.30 -7.67
N THR A 113 -9.12 -4.52 -8.08
CA THR A 113 -10.29 -4.41 -7.20
C THR A 113 -10.56 -5.65 -6.36
N LYS A 114 -9.93 -6.79 -6.67
CA LYS A 114 -10.17 -8.05 -5.97
C LYS A 114 -9.58 -8.03 -4.55
N PRO A 115 -10.37 -8.36 -3.51
CA PRO A 115 -9.84 -8.62 -2.18
C PRO A 115 -8.88 -9.83 -2.20
N TRP A 116 -7.69 -9.67 -1.62
CA TRP A 116 -6.68 -10.73 -1.60
C TRP A 116 -6.31 -11.20 -0.18
N ALA A 117 -6.49 -10.33 0.81
CA ALA A 117 -6.16 -10.65 2.18
C ALA A 117 -7.29 -11.44 2.89
N SER A 118 -6.94 -12.13 3.96
CA SER A 118 -7.85 -13.01 4.73
C SER A 118 -9.06 -12.28 5.33
N ASP A 119 -9.00 -10.95 5.47
CA ASP A 119 -10.10 -10.12 5.97
C ASP A 119 -11.14 -9.75 4.89
N GLY A 120 -10.96 -10.22 3.65
CA GLY A 120 -11.87 -9.98 2.53
C GLY A 120 -11.94 -8.53 2.05
N LYS A 121 -10.97 -7.69 2.42
CA LYS A 121 -10.91 -6.27 2.04
C LYS A 121 -9.85 -6.01 1.00
N ASN A 122 -10.14 -5.12 0.06
CA ASN A 122 -9.16 -4.53 -0.83
C ASN A 122 -8.60 -3.21 -0.23
N PHE A 123 -7.65 -2.57 -0.93
CA PHE A 123 -7.04 -1.33 -0.47
C PHE A 123 -8.06 -0.17 -0.34
N SER A 124 -9.03 -0.10 -1.23
CA SER A 124 -10.08 0.91 -1.20
C SER A 124 -10.90 0.80 0.09
N ASP A 125 -11.35 -0.40 0.45
CA ASP A 125 -12.11 -0.64 1.69
C ASP A 125 -11.31 -0.22 2.92
N ARG A 126 -9.99 -0.47 2.94
CA ARG A 126 -9.10 -0.07 4.04
C ARG A 126 -8.95 1.44 4.15
N ILE A 127 -8.78 2.12 3.02
CA ILE A 127 -8.68 3.59 2.95
C ILE A 127 -9.98 4.20 3.50
N TRP A 128 -11.14 3.74 3.04
CA TRP A 128 -12.44 4.24 3.50
C TRP A 128 -12.69 3.97 4.99
N CYS A 129 -12.31 2.80 5.49
CA CYS A 129 -12.41 2.47 6.91
C CYS A 129 -11.54 3.39 7.77
N SER A 130 -10.28 3.60 7.39
CA SER A 130 -9.35 4.48 8.09
C SER A 130 -9.83 5.93 8.09
N LYS A 131 -10.38 6.40 6.98
CA LYS A 131 -11.00 7.72 6.85
C LYS A 131 -12.15 7.91 7.83
N ALA A 132 -13.09 6.96 7.88
CA ALA A 132 -14.24 7.03 8.76
C ALA A 132 -13.84 7.13 10.24
N GLN A 133 -12.85 6.35 10.66
CA GLN A 133 -12.29 6.41 12.02
C GLN A 133 -11.67 7.77 12.32
N LEU A 134 -10.88 8.31 11.39
CA LEU A 134 -10.25 9.61 11.56
C LEU A 134 -11.28 10.74 11.66
N VAL A 135 -12.28 10.78 10.79
CA VAL A 135 -13.36 11.78 10.82
C VAL A 135 -14.10 11.76 12.14
N ASN A 136 -14.49 10.57 12.62
CA ASN A 136 -15.17 10.43 13.90
C ASN A 136 -14.33 10.96 15.07
N GLU A 137 -13.04 10.64 15.11
CA GLU A 137 -12.14 11.11 16.16
C GLU A 137 -11.99 12.64 16.12
N LEU A 138 -11.77 13.22 14.93
CA LEU A 138 -11.68 14.66 14.75
C LEU A 138 -12.94 15.38 15.20
N HIS A 139 -14.13 14.88 14.86
CA HIS A 139 -15.41 15.44 15.32
C HIS A 139 -15.56 15.38 16.83
N ASN A 140 -15.13 14.28 17.46
CA ASN A 140 -15.16 14.12 18.91
C ASN A 140 -14.21 15.11 19.59
N GLN A 141 -12.96 15.22 19.13
CA GLN A 141 -11.98 16.16 19.70
C GLN A 141 -12.43 17.62 19.56
N LEU A 142 -12.93 18.02 18.39
CA LEU A 142 -13.46 19.37 18.19
C LEU A 142 -14.64 19.66 19.11
N THR A 143 -15.55 18.70 19.28
CA THR A 143 -16.70 18.84 20.18
C THR A 143 -16.25 19.02 21.62
N ARG A 144 -15.35 18.17 22.11
CA ARG A 144 -14.82 18.24 23.49
C ARG A 144 -14.11 19.56 23.74
N THR A 145 -13.26 20.01 22.81
CA THR A 145 -12.53 21.29 22.94
C THR A 145 -13.48 22.48 23.09
N VAL A 146 -14.53 22.53 22.25
CA VAL A 146 -15.48 23.64 22.26
C VAL A 146 -16.43 23.57 23.47
N LEU A 147 -16.92 22.39 23.86
CA LEU A 147 -17.88 22.23 24.96
C LEU A 147 -17.22 22.38 26.33
N LEU A 148 -16.00 21.89 26.50
CA LEU A 148 -15.28 21.93 27.78
C LEU A 148 -14.42 23.19 27.95
N GLY A 149 -14.35 24.06 26.93
CA GLY A 149 -13.51 25.26 26.98
C GLY A 149 -12.01 24.94 27.08
N ASN A 150 -11.58 23.77 26.64
CA ASN A 150 -10.18 23.35 26.69
C ASN A 150 -9.32 24.26 25.81
N LYS A 151 -8.04 24.40 26.19
CA LYS A 151 -7.08 25.15 25.38
C LYS A 151 -6.93 24.49 24.00
N PRO A 152 -6.84 25.28 22.91
CA PRO A 152 -6.68 24.75 21.55
C PRO A 152 -5.46 23.80 21.39
N ASP A 153 -4.39 24.04 22.14
CA ASP A 153 -3.14 23.27 22.04
C ASP A 153 -3.33 21.78 22.30
N SER A 154 -4.21 21.41 23.24
CA SER A 154 -4.51 20.00 23.54
C SER A 154 -5.22 19.30 22.36
N ALA A 155 -6.14 20.03 21.71
CA ALA A 155 -6.84 19.52 20.52
C ALA A 155 -5.90 19.43 19.31
N ILE A 156 -5.05 20.45 19.11
CA ILE A 156 -4.05 20.46 18.02
C ILE A 156 -3.12 19.26 18.16
N LYS A 157 -2.61 19.00 19.37
CA LYS A 157 -1.75 17.84 19.62
C LYS A 157 -2.47 16.52 19.34
N ALA A 158 -3.69 16.32 19.86
CA ALA A 158 -4.45 15.10 19.67
C ALA A 158 -4.76 14.86 18.17
N ILE A 159 -5.09 15.91 17.44
CA ILE A 159 -5.31 15.84 15.97
C ILE A 159 -4.00 15.50 15.25
N SER A 160 -2.90 16.18 15.59
CA SER A 160 -1.57 15.94 15.00
C SER A 160 -1.12 14.48 15.21
N ASP A 161 -1.27 13.95 16.43
CA ASP A 161 -0.93 12.56 16.74
C ASP A 161 -1.76 11.58 15.90
N LYS A 162 -3.05 11.85 15.71
CA LYS A 162 -3.93 11.03 14.85
C LYS A 162 -3.56 11.09 13.38
N PHE A 163 -3.20 12.26 12.85
CA PHE A 163 -2.70 12.37 11.47
C PHE A 163 -1.39 11.60 11.28
N ASN A 164 -0.48 11.63 12.24
CA ASN A 164 0.76 10.87 12.17
C ASN A 164 0.51 9.36 12.18
N VAL A 165 -0.44 8.87 12.98
CA VAL A 165 -0.86 7.46 12.96
C VAL A 165 -1.46 7.10 11.60
N SER A 166 -2.36 7.92 11.07
CA SER A 166 -2.98 7.69 9.75
C SER A 166 -1.94 7.67 8.63
N LYS A 167 -0.95 8.57 8.67
CA LYS A 167 0.17 8.59 7.70
C LYS A 167 0.99 7.30 7.77
N SER A 168 1.25 6.77 8.96
CA SER A 168 1.96 5.50 9.12
C SER A 168 1.13 4.31 8.62
N GLN A 169 -0.19 4.33 8.83
CA GLN A 169 -1.11 3.32 8.32
C GLN A 169 -1.19 3.33 6.79
N ALA A 170 -1.28 4.53 6.18
CA ALA A 170 -1.23 4.70 4.73
C ALA A 170 0.08 4.15 4.14
N ALA A 171 1.22 4.45 4.76
CA ALA A 171 2.51 3.92 4.33
C ALA A 171 2.57 2.38 4.44
N ASN A 172 2.00 1.80 5.50
CA ASN A 172 1.88 0.34 5.63
C ASN A 172 1.02 -0.26 4.52
N LEU A 173 -0.11 0.36 4.23
CA LEU A 173 -1.01 -0.07 3.16
C LEU A 173 -0.29 -0.03 1.80
N VAL A 174 0.24 1.12 1.40
CA VAL A 174 0.93 1.31 0.13
C VAL A 174 2.03 0.27 -0.08
N MET A 175 2.92 0.08 0.91
CA MET A 175 4.03 -0.87 0.78
C MET A 175 3.57 -2.33 0.72
N THR A 176 2.47 -2.66 1.39
CA THR A 176 1.93 -4.03 1.40
C THR A 176 1.21 -4.34 0.08
N GLU A 177 0.39 -3.41 -0.41
CA GLU A 177 -0.28 -3.54 -1.71
C GLU A 177 0.73 -3.58 -2.86
N GLN A 178 1.77 -2.74 -2.81
CA GLN A 178 2.86 -2.80 -3.79
C GLN A 178 3.51 -4.19 -3.85
N ALA A 179 3.81 -4.78 -2.70
CA ALA A 179 4.38 -6.12 -2.64
C ALA A 179 3.42 -7.18 -3.18
N TYR A 180 2.11 -7.04 -2.92
CA TYR A 180 1.09 -7.92 -3.45
C TYR A 180 0.98 -7.84 -4.97
N PHE A 181 0.84 -6.63 -5.55
CA PHE A 181 0.70 -6.47 -7.00
C PHE A 181 1.97 -6.88 -7.75
N HIS A 182 3.14 -6.65 -7.16
CA HIS A 182 4.39 -7.19 -7.70
C HIS A 182 4.39 -8.72 -7.72
N SER A 183 4.00 -9.36 -6.62
CA SER A 183 3.94 -10.82 -6.50
C SER A 183 2.96 -11.43 -7.50
N LEU A 184 1.78 -10.82 -7.65
CA LEU A 184 0.76 -11.29 -8.59
C LEU A 184 1.21 -11.15 -10.05
N ALA A 185 1.82 -10.03 -10.41
CA ALA A 185 2.38 -9.82 -11.74
C ALA A 185 3.50 -10.83 -12.06
N THR A 186 4.33 -11.14 -11.07
CA THR A 186 5.36 -12.18 -11.19
C THR A 186 4.74 -13.56 -11.41
N TYR A 187 3.69 -13.90 -10.66
CA TYR A 187 2.94 -15.14 -10.86
C TYR A 187 2.38 -15.25 -12.29
N ASP A 188 1.72 -14.21 -12.79
CA ASP A 188 1.15 -14.20 -14.12
C ASP A 188 2.23 -14.28 -15.21
N SER A 189 3.38 -13.65 -15.00
CA SER A 189 4.53 -13.77 -15.88
C SER A 189 5.10 -15.19 -15.90
N PHE A 190 5.27 -15.84 -14.76
CA PHE A 190 5.71 -17.23 -14.64
C PHE A 190 4.77 -18.18 -15.36
N LYS A 191 3.46 -17.98 -15.14
CA LYS A 191 2.42 -18.76 -15.83
C LYS A 191 2.49 -18.59 -17.35
N SER A 192 2.67 -17.36 -17.85
CA SER A 192 2.77 -17.09 -19.29
C SER A 192 4.02 -17.72 -19.93
N MET A 193 5.10 -17.88 -19.15
CA MET A 193 6.35 -18.50 -19.57
C MET A 193 6.37 -20.02 -19.35
N GLY A 194 5.34 -20.60 -18.75
CA GLY A 194 5.23 -22.04 -18.50
C GLY A 194 6.10 -22.54 -17.35
N ILE A 195 6.50 -21.66 -16.43
CA ILE A 195 7.26 -22.03 -15.23
C ILE A 195 6.39 -22.95 -14.38
N LYS A 196 6.97 -24.02 -13.85
CA LYS A 196 6.27 -25.04 -13.06
C LYS A 196 6.44 -24.84 -11.57
N GLU A 197 7.61 -24.36 -11.14
CA GLU A 197 7.97 -24.17 -9.74
C GLU A 197 8.63 -22.82 -9.53
N TYR A 198 8.50 -22.29 -8.32
CA TYR A 198 9.13 -21.04 -7.91
C TYR A 198 9.80 -21.19 -6.55
N GLU A 199 10.82 -20.39 -6.32
CA GLU A 199 11.52 -20.28 -5.06
C GLU A 199 11.17 -18.99 -4.34
N PHE A 200 11.02 -19.05 -3.02
CA PHE A 200 10.80 -17.88 -2.18
C PHE A 200 12.14 -17.31 -1.73
N LEU A 201 12.40 -16.04 -2.07
CA LEU A 201 13.60 -15.33 -1.67
C LEU A 201 13.29 -14.23 -0.64
N ALA A 202 13.77 -14.39 0.59
CA ALA A 202 13.69 -13.35 1.60
C ALA A 202 14.77 -12.28 1.37
N THR A 203 14.48 -11.04 1.75
CA THR A 203 15.50 -9.99 1.77
C THR A 203 16.53 -10.29 2.85
N LEU A 204 17.82 -10.35 2.48
CA LEU A 204 18.92 -10.63 3.41
C LEU A 204 19.28 -9.36 4.21
N ASP A 205 18.53 -9.06 5.29
CA ASP A 205 18.84 -7.97 6.21
C ASP A 205 18.26 -8.23 7.63
N LYS A 206 18.69 -7.40 8.58
CA LYS A 206 18.25 -7.52 9.99
C LYS A 206 16.75 -7.26 10.22
N LYS A 207 16.06 -6.60 9.27
CA LYS A 207 14.63 -6.24 9.37
C LYS A 207 13.71 -7.32 8.85
N THR A 208 14.24 -8.35 8.22
CA THR A 208 13.46 -9.47 7.71
C THR A 208 12.87 -10.27 8.87
N THR A 209 11.57 -10.51 8.81
CA THR A 209 10.83 -11.22 9.87
C THR A 209 11.19 -12.70 9.91
N GLN A 210 10.99 -13.32 11.08
CA GLN A 210 11.20 -14.77 11.24
C GLN A 210 10.38 -15.60 10.24
N MET A 211 9.17 -15.15 9.92
CA MET A 211 8.30 -15.80 8.94
C MET A 211 8.97 -15.85 7.55
N CYS A 212 9.48 -14.72 7.04
CA CYS A 212 10.17 -14.69 5.76
C CYS A 212 11.50 -15.45 5.79
N ARG A 213 12.25 -15.38 6.91
CA ARG A 213 13.51 -16.13 7.07
C ARG A 213 13.29 -17.64 6.97
N SER A 214 12.19 -18.15 7.55
CA SER A 214 11.87 -19.59 7.52
C SER A 214 11.39 -20.07 6.15
N MET A 215 11.01 -19.14 5.26
CA MET A 215 10.59 -19.45 3.88
C MET A 215 11.73 -19.33 2.87
N ASP A 216 12.81 -18.64 3.22
CA ASP A 216 13.94 -18.38 2.32
C ASP A 216 14.54 -19.67 1.76
N GLY A 217 14.71 -19.74 0.45
CA GLY A 217 15.23 -20.91 -0.26
C GLY A 217 14.23 -22.08 -0.40
N LYS A 218 12.97 -21.93 0.04
CA LYS A 218 11.96 -22.95 -0.23
C LYS A 218 11.34 -22.76 -1.60
N HIS A 219 11.19 -23.86 -2.32
CA HIS A 219 10.50 -23.89 -3.60
C HIS A 219 9.15 -24.60 -3.50
N PHE A 220 8.23 -24.19 -4.38
CA PHE A 220 6.85 -24.65 -4.39
C PHE A 220 6.36 -24.79 -5.84
N PRO A 221 5.41 -25.69 -6.12
CA PRO A 221 4.75 -25.74 -7.41
C PRO A 221 3.88 -24.50 -7.62
N MET A 222 3.74 -24.07 -8.86
CA MET A 222 2.90 -22.91 -9.22
C MET A 222 1.42 -23.06 -8.79
N SER A 223 0.93 -24.27 -8.62
CA SER A 223 -0.42 -24.55 -8.10
C SER A 223 -0.61 -24.14 -6.65
N GLU A 224 0.46 -24.00 -5.90
CA GLU A 224 0.46 -23.60 -4.48
C GLU A 224 0.80 -22.10 -4.30
N TYR A 225 0.88 -21.32 -5.38
CA TYR A 225 1.19 -19.90 -5.28
C TYR A 225 0.07 -19.13 -4.60
N MET A 226 0.27 -18.78 -3.35
CA MET A 226 -0.73 -18.12 -2.50
C MET A 226 -0.10 -16.96 -1.73
N PRO A 227 -0.38 -15.70 -2.11
CA PRO A 227 0.01 -14.54 -1.32
C PRO A 227 -0.50 -14.65 0.13
N GLY A 228 0.39 -14.38 1.08
CA GLY A 228 0.10 -14.53 2.51
C GLY A 228 0.41 -15.90 3.10
N ALA A 229 0.72 -16.91 2.28
CA ALA A 229 1.05 -18.27 2.73
C ALA A 229 2.38 -18.77 2.14
N THR A 230 2.41 -19.06 0.85
CA THR A 230 3.60 -19.58 0.14
C THR A 230 4.30 -18.51 -0.71
N ALA A 231 3.63 -17.39 -0.99
CA ALA A 231 4.15 -16.28 -1.77
C ALA A 231 4.01 -14.93 -1.03
N PRO A 232 4.86 -13.94 -1.32
CA PRO A 232 4.75 -12.60 -0.73
C PRO A 232 3.43 -11.90 -1.12
N PRO A 233 2.96 -10.94 -0.29
CA PRO A 233 3.48 -10.54 1.02
C PRO A 233 3.00 -11.47 2.13
N LEU A 234 3.87 -11.92 3.02
CA LEU A 234 3.50 -12.72 4.20
C LEU A 234 3.05 -11.86 5.39
N HIS A 235 3.39 -10.59 5.39
CA HIS A 235 3.11 -9.62 6.46
C HIS A 235 3.14 -8.19 5.91
N PRO A 236 2.61 -7.19 6.64
CA PRO A 236 2.74 -5.79 6.24
C PRO A 236 4.20 -5.40 5.97
N ARG A 237 4.42 -4.62 4.91
CA ARG A 237 5.76 -4.20 4.44
C ARG A 237 6.71 -5.36 4.10
N CYS A 238 6.18 -6.48 3.67
CA CYS A 238 7.00 -7.59 3.18
C CYS A 238 7.85 -7.14 1.99
N ARG A 239 9.12 -7.57 1.97
CA ARG A 239 10.09 -7.21 0.92
C ARG A 239 10.67 -8.44 0.22
N SER A 240 10.13 -9.61 0.55
CA SER A 240 10.49 -10.87 -0.10
C SER A 240 9.92 -10.92 -1.51
N ILE A 241 10.53 -11.71 -2.36
CA ILE A 241 10.13 -11.91 -3.76
C ILE A 241 10.07 -13.41 -4.06
N THR A 242 9.61 -13.75 -5.24
CA THR A 242 9.71 -15.09 -5.81
C THR A 242 10.53 -15.07 -7.09
N VAL A 243 11.26 -16.14 -7.36
CA VAL A 243 12.03 -16.36 -8.59
C VAL A 243 11.62 -17.71 -9.20
N PRO A 244 11.79 -17.91 -10.52
CA PRO A 244 11.59 -19.23 -11.13
C PRO A 244 12.54 -20.24 -10.51
N TYR A 245 12.04 -21.46 -10.26
CA TYR A 245 12.89 -22.59 -9.86
C TYR A 245 12.95 -23.63 -10.96
N PHE A 246 14.15 -24.15 -11.22
CA PHE A 246 14.41 -25.16 -12.24
C PHE A 246 15.20 -26.30 -11.63
N ASP A 247 14.76 -27.55 -11.85
CA ASP A 247 15.53 -28.72 -11.52
C ASP A 247 16.76 -28.85 -12.44
N ASP A 248 17.87 -29.13 -11.85
CA ASP A 248 19.24 -29.52 -12.31
C ASP A 248 19.73 -29.17 -13.74
N GLU A 249 18.94 -29.35 -14.79
CA GLU A 249 19.41 -29.18 -16.18
C GLU A 249 19.51 -27.71 -16.62
N TYR A 250 18.75 -26.80 -15.97
CA TYR A 250 18.71 -25.35 -16.26
C TYR A 250 19.30 -24.50 -15.13
N SER A 251 19.55 -25.09 -13.96
CA SER A 251 20.03 -24.37 -12.77
C SER A 251 21.39 -23.71 -13.04
N ASP A 252 22.28 -24.36 -13.82
CA ASP A 252 23.60 -23.83 -14.18
C ASP A 252 23.53 -22.58 -15.07
N LEU A 253 22.48 -22.44 -15.89
CA LEU A 253 22.28 -21.24 -16.71
C LEU A 253 21.92 -20.01 -15.90
N PHE A 254 21.17 -20.20 -14.77
CA PHE A 254 20.71 -19.12 -13.92
C PHE A 254 21.57 -18.89 -12.69
N ASN A 255 22.25 -19.93 -12.18
CA ASN A 255 23.05 -19.86 -10.96
C ASN A 255 24.53 -19.55 -11.22
N ASN A 256 25.05 -19.75 -12.44
CA ASN A 256 26.46 -19.58 -12.73
C ASN A 256 26.85 -18.10 -12.68
N GLY A 257 27.35 -17.66 -11.52
CA GLY A 257 27.73 -16.27 -11.25
C GLY A 257 26.57 -15.32 -10.89
N SER A 258 25.38 -15.83 -10.74
CA SER A 258 24.23 -15.03 -10.26
C SER A 258 24.44 -14.57 -8.82
N MET A 259 24.06 -13.32 -8.54
CA MET A 259 24.26 -12.68 -7.25
C MET A 259 22.93 -12.17 -6.72
N ARG A 260 22.69 -12.32 -5.40
CA ARG A 260 21.56 -11.70 -4.72
C ARG A 260 22.03 -10.57 -3.82
N ALA A 261 21.17 -9.56 -3.67
CA ALA A 261 21.47 -8.41 -2.83
C ALA A 261 21.23 -8.71 -1.36
N ALA A 262 22.22 -8.35 -0.53
CA ALA A 262 22.12 -8.35 0.94
C ALA A 262 22.38 -6.95 1.48
N ARG A 263 21.95 -6.66 2.71
CA ARG A 263 22.21 -5.39 3.38
C ARG A 263 22.88 -5.60 4.72
N ASN A 264 23.98 -4.87 4.93
CA ASN A 264 24.68 -4.87 6.22
C ASN A 264 23.88 -4.10 7.30
N GLY A 265 24.43 -4.05 8.53
CA GLY A 265 23.84 -3.34 9.66
C GLY A 265 23.62 -1.86 9.43
N ASP A 266 24.43 -1.23 8.59
CA ASP A 266 24.38 0.21 8.23
C ASP A 266 23.40 0.48 7.05
N GLY A 267 22.76 -0.56 6.53
CA GLY A 267 21.81 -0.46 5.41
C GLY A 267 22.46 -0.36 4.03
N LYS A 268 23.79 -0.51 3.92
CA LYS A 268 24.49 -0.56 2.63
C LYS A 268 24.25 -1.91 1.95
N THR A 269 23.95 -1.86 0.66
CA THR A 269 23.76 -3.05 -0.18
C THR A 269 25.12 -3.62 -0.58
N TYR A 270 25.26 -4.93 -0.49
CA TYR A 270 26.34 -5.71 -1.06
C TYR A 270 25.77 -6.96 -1.74
N TYR A 271 26.56 -7.64 -2.54
CA TYR A 271 26.11 -8.80 -3.28
C TYR A 271 26.74 -10.07 -2.75
N VAL A 272 25.95 -11.12 -2.68
CA VAL A 272 26.31 -12.46 -2.23
C VAL A 272 25.91 -13.47 -3.31
N PRO A 273 26.46 -14.69 -3.33
CA PRO A 273 26.00 -15.74 -4.22
C PRO A 273 24.49 -15.94 -4.17
N ALA A 274 23.87 -16.25 -5.31
CA ALA A 274 22.42 -16.36 -5.41
C ALA A 274 21.84 -17.47 -4.51
N ASP A 275 22.58 -18.55 -4.31
CA ASP A 275 22.26 -19.71 -3.48
C ASP A 275 22.44 -19.48 -1.97
N MET A 276 23.07 -18.36 -1.57
CA MET A 276 23.23 -18.03 -0.15
C MET A 276 21.88 -17.81 0.51
N THR A 277 21.51 -18.66 1.46
CA THR A 277 20.27 -18.51 2.23
C THR A 277 20.40 -17.46 3.35
N TYR A 278 19.28 -17.08 3.96
CA TYR A 278 19.28 -16.19 5.13
C TYR A 278 20.09 -16.77 6.29
N ARG A 279 20.05 -18.08 6.47
CA ARG A 279 20.82 -18.80 7.50
C ARG A 279 22.32 -18.64 7.28
N ASP A 280 22.77 -18.79 6.05
CA ASP A 280 24.19 -18.65 5.69
C ASP A 280 24.64 -17.20 5.87
N CYS A 281 23.84 -16.24 5.46
CA CYS A 281 24.14 -14.82 5.63
C CYS A 281 24.32 -14.45 7.11
N LEU A 282 23.53 -15.00 8.03
CA LEU A 282 23.72 -14.78 9.47
C LEU A 282 25.02 -15.34 10.01
N LEU A 283 25.50 -16.47 9.49
CA LEU A 283 26.79 -17.05 9.89
C LEU A 283 27.97 -16.13 9.53
N TYR A 284 27.88 -15.41 8.40
CA TYR A 284 28.91 -14.46 7.97
C TYR A 284 28.81 -13.08 8.64
N THR A 285 27.63 -12.69 9.15
CA THR A 285 27.39 -11.35 9.70
C THR A 285 27.29 -11.30 11.21
N SER A 286 27.20 -12.44 11.89
CA SER A 286 27.25 -12.51 13.35
C SER A 286 28.71 -12.52 13.83
N PRO A 287 29.08 -11.69 14.82
CA PRO A 287 30.38 -11.85 15.45
C PRO A 287 30.49 -13.28 16.00
N SER A 288 31.65 -13.91 15.77
CA SER A 288 31.95 -15.22 16.35
C SER A 288 31.70 -15.19 17.85
N PRO A 289 31.12 -16.24 18.47
CA PRO A 289 30.98 -16.30 19.92
C PRO A 289 32.30 -16.34 20.69
N ARG A 290 33.42 -16.15 19.99
CA ARG A 290 34.79 -16.24 20.53
C ARG A 290 35.60 -14.92 20.46
N ASP A 291 34.99 -13.81 20.03
CA ASP A 291 35.62 -12.48 20.03
C ASP A 291 35.13 -11.62 21.18
#